data_806933be5f5f5227ae1c33b0c9f91597
#
_entry.id   806933be5f5f5227ae1c33b0c9f91597
#
_cell.length_a   1.000
_cell.length_b   1.000
_cell.length_c   1.000
_cell.angle_alpha   90.00
_cell.angle_beta   90.00
_cell.angle_gamma   90.00
#
_symmetry.space_group_name_H-M   'P 1'
#
loop_
_entity.id
_entity.type
_entity.pdbx_description
1 polymer ?
#
loop_
_entity_poly.entity_id
_entity_poly.type
_entity_poly.pdbx_seq_one_letter_code
_entity_poly.pdbx_strand_id
1 'polypeptide(L)'
;TEQYGIFMKNLITKGDLGESLKYPGTYITDTLLENSKVSATPGGLALIVGVFLGIILGIVAALHKNKWPDYIVMFIAILGITVPVFVLASLLQFVFCVQLGVLPTTGWGSWQNVVLPTVVLSFGTIATYARYVKSNMLDVMNQDYILTAEAKGVSRFNVIRKHVMKNAFLPCMTLLVGQISGIFTGSFVVEKIFGIPGLGFYYINSINDRDYTMIIGTTVFAAFLFVFVQLIVDIAYTVLDPRIRVD
;
A
#
# COMPACT_ATOMS: atom_id res chain seq x y z
N THR A 1 8.85 -1.36 36.35
CA THR A 1 8.83 -2.83 36.15
C THR A 1 7.44 -3.42 36.42
N GLU A 2 6.76 -3.01 37.46
CA GLU A 2 5.43 -3.54 37.84
C GLU A 2 4.35 -3.17 36.80
N GLN A 3 4.27 -1.91 36.37
CA GLN A 3 3.35 -1.45 35.33
C GLN A 3 3.54 -2.20 34.01
N TYR A 4 4.79 -2.44 33.62
CA TYR A 4 5.10 -3.22 32.42
C TYR A 4 4.60 -4.65 32.54
N GLY A 5 4.80 -5.29 33.72
CA GLY A 5 4.29 -6.65 33.96
C GLY A 5 2.78 -6.75 33.89
N ILE A 6 2.06 -5.76 34.43
CA ILE A 6 0.59 -5.68 34.37
C ILE A 6 0.11 -5.48 32.91
N PHE A 7 0.75 -4.56 32.17
CA PHE A 7 0.45 -4.30 30.76
C PHE A 7 0.63 -5.57 29.92
N MET A 8 1.79 -6.23 30.02
CA MET A 8 2.07 -7.46 29.27
C MET A 8 1.12 -8.59 29.63
N LYS A 9 0.78 -8.75 30.91
CA LYS A 9 -0.21 -9.74 31.34
C LYS A 9 -1.57 -9.47 30.71
N ASN A 10 -2.09 -8.23 30.75
CA ASN A 10 -3.37 -7.86 30.18
C ASN A 10 -3.39 -8.02 28.65
N LEU A 11 -2.30 -7.62 27.98
CA LEU A 11 -2.14 -7.78 26.54
C LEU A 11 -2.19 -9.25 26.12
N ILE A 12 -1.42 -10.12 26.79
CA ILE A 12 -1.34 -11.55 26.41
C ILE A 12 -2.59 -12.34 26.79
N THR A 13 -3.19 -12.04 27.95
CA THR A 13 -4.32 -12.84 28.45
C THR A 13 -5.69 -12.36 27.99
N LYS A 14 -5.84 -11.07 27.68
CA LYS A 14 -7.12 -10.43 27.37
C LYS A 14 -7.13 -9.69 26.04
N GLY A 15 -5.94 -9.49 25.39
CA GLY A 15 -5.80 -8.60 24.24
C GLY A 15 -6.06 -7.11 24.58
N ASP A 16 -5.92 -6.75 25.87
CA ASP A 16 -6.26 -5.43 26.36
C ASP A 16 -5.01 -4.52 26.33
N LEU A 17 -5.10 -3.45 25.55
CA LEU A 17 -4.07 -2.42 25.39
C LEU A 17 -4.21 -1.28 26.41
N GLY A 18 -5.24 -1.35 27.28
CA GLY A 18 -5.51 -0.35 28.30
C GLY A 18 -6.48 0.73 27.86
N GLU A 19 -6.57 1.76 28.69
CA GLU A 19 -7.45 2.93 28.53
C GLU A 19 -6.63 4.18 28.25
N SER A 20 -7.17 5.10 27.46
CA SER A 20 -6.58 6.40 27.17
C SER A 20 -6.36 7.21 28.45
N LEU A 21 -5.15 7.76 28.62
CA LEU A 21 -4.86 8.69 29.75
C LEU A 21 -5.53 10.04 29.57
N LYS A 22 -5.80 10.43 28.33
CA LYS A 22 -6.36 11.74 27.99
C LYS A 22 -7.90 11.72 27.96
N TYR A 23 -8.49 10.62 27.52
CA TYR A 23 -9.92 10.47 27.30
C TYR A 23 -10.46 9.30 28.13
N PRO A 24 -10.82 9.52 29.41
CA PRO A 24 -11.36 8.48 30.28
C PRO A 24 -12.57 7.78 29.66
N GLY A 25 -12.65 6.46 29.80
CA GLY A 25 -13.69 5.62 29.20
C GLY A 25 -13.39 5.20 27.75
N THR A 26 -12.27 5.64 27.15
CA THR A 26 -11.86 5.24 25.81
C THR A 26 -10.91 4.05 25.87
N TYR A 27 -11.41 2.87 25.53
CA TYR A 27 -10.60 1.65 25.46
C TYR A 27 -9.81 1.61 24.15
N ILE A 28 -8.49 1.43 24.28
CA ILE A 28 -7.57 1.53 23.13
C ILE A 28 -7.82 0.39 22.16
N THR A 29 -7.99 -0.83 22.64
CA THR A 29 -8.22 -2.01 21.80
C THR A 29 -9.43 -1.82 20.89
N ASP A 30 -10.56 -1.38 21.42
CA ASP A 30 -11.80 -1.18 20.64
C ASP A 30 -11.62 -0.06 19.63
N THR A 31 -11.03 1.06 20.05
CA THR A 31 -10.74 2.20 19.17
C THR A 31 -9.85 1.78 17.99
N LEU A 32 -8.80 1.00 18.23
CA LEU A 32 -7.89 0.59 17.17
C LEU A 32 -8.52 -0.46 16.24
N LEU A 33 -9.31 -1.40 16.76
CA LEU A 33 -10.02 -2.38 15.94
C LEU A 33 -11.04 -1.74 14.99
N GLU A 34 -11.81 -0.76 15.46
CA GLU A 34 -12.76 -0.03 14.62
C GLU A 34 -12.05 0.81 13.56
N ASN A 35 -11.03 1.55 13.95
CA ASN A 35 -10.35 2.50 13.06
C ASN A 35 -9.34 1.85 12.11
N SER A 36 -8.92 0.60 12.37
CA SER A 36 -8.15 -0.19 11.41
C SER A 36 -8.91 -0.43 10.09
N LYS A 37 -10.23 -0.63 10.17
CA LYS A 37 -11.10 -0.77 8.98
C LYS A 37 -11.16 0.52 8.19
N VAL A 38 -11.14 1.65 8.89
CA VAL A 38 -11.14 2.99 8.27
C VAL A 38 -9.85 3.21 7.48
N SER A 39 -8.68 2.91 8.07
CA SER A 39 -7.38 2.98 7.38
C SER A 39 -7.30 2.00 6.21
N ALA A 40 -7.82 0.78 6.38
CA ALA A 40 -7.78 -0.26 5.34
C ALA A 40 -8.60 0.10 4.09
N THR A 41 -9.61 0.94 4.20
CA THR A 41 -10.47 1.30 3.07
C THR A 41 -9.71 2.07 1.98
N PRO A 42 -9.17 3.28 2.21
CA PRO A 42 -8.41 3.99 1.18
C PRO A 42 -7.10 3.27 0.83
N GLY A 43 -6.45 2.61 1.79
CA GLY A 43 -5.23 1.85 1.56
C GLY A 43 -5.46 0.64 0.64
N GLY A 44 -6.49 -0.15 0.89
CA GLY A 44 -6.86 -1.30 0.06
C GLY A 44 -7.28 -0.90 -1.36
N LEU A 45 -8.10 0.15 -1.49
CA LEU A 45 -8.45 0.69 -2.80
C LEU A 45 -7.23 1.23 -3.55
N ALA A 46 -6.33 1.92 -2.84
CA ALA A 46 -5.10 2.44 -3.42
C ALA A 46 -4.18 1.31 -3.92
N LEU A 47 -4.09 0.19 -3.19
CA LEU A 47 -3.35 -0.97 -3.64
C LEU A 47 -3.95 -1.56 -4.91
N ILE A 48 -5.26 -1.80 -4.94
CA ILE A 48 -5.96 -2.36 -6.11
C ILE A 48 -5.74 -1.47 -7.34
N VAL A 49 -6.05 -0.17 -7.21
CA VAL A 49 -5.91 0.80 -8.30
C VAL A 49 -4.43 0.93 -8.71
N GLY A 50 -3.54 1.04 -7.73
CA GLY A 50 -2.11 1.22 -7.94
C GLY A 50 -1.46 0.04 -8.66
N VAL A 51 -1.75 -1.18 -8.23
CA VAL A 51 -1.24 -2.41 -8.86
C VAL A 51 -1.80 -2.55 -10.28
N PHE A 52 -3.11 -2.41 -10.45
CA PHE A 52 -3.76 -2.56 -11.75
C PHE A 52 -3.22 -1.56 -12.79
N LEU A 53 -3.22 -0.27 -12.45
CA LEU A 53 -2.72 0.77 -13.34
C LEU A 53 -1.21 0.66 -13.53
N GLY A 54 -0.46 0.34 -12.48
CA GLY A 54 0.99 0.15 -12.56
C GLY A 54 1.37 -0.98 -13.51
N ILE A 55 0.67 -2.12 -13.43
CA ILE A 55 0.88 -3.25 -14.35
C ILE A 55 0.60 -2.81 -15.80
N ILE A 56 -0.54 -2.18 -16.08
CA ILE A 56 -0.90 -1.73 -17.42
C ILE A 56 0.16 -0.78 -17.99
N LEU A 57 0.52 0.23 -17.20
CA LEU A 57 1.53 1.22 -17.61
C LEU A 57 2.90 0.58 -17.81
N GLY A 58 3.30 -0.37 -16.97
CA GLY A 58 4.55 -1.10 -17.11
C GLY A 58 4.60 -1.95 -18.39
N ILE A 59 3.49 -2.63 -18.73
CA ILE A 59 3.36 -3.37 -20.00
C ILE A 59 3.48 -2.42 -21.18
N VAL A 60 2.76 -1.29 -21.17
CA VAL A 60 2.83 -0.29 -22.24
C VAL A 60 4.25 0.22 -22.42
N ALA A 61 4.94 0.56 -21.34
CA ALA A 61 6.31 1.03 -21.37
C ALA A 61 7.28 -0.05 -21.92
N ALA A 62 7.14 -1.32 -21.50
CA ALA A 62 7.97 -2.41 -21.98
C ALA A 62 7.79 -2.67 -23.49
N LEU A 63 6.55 -2.69 -23.97
CA LEU A 63 6.23 -2.91 -25.38
C LEU A 63 6.64 -1.75 -26.29
N HIS A 64 6.79 -0.55 -25.74
CA HIS A 64 7.20 0.65 -26.47
C HIS A 64 8.58 1.15 -26.02
N LYS A 65 9.47 0.25 -25.63
CA LYS A 65 10.84 0.57 -25.17
C LYS A 65 11.50 1.63 -26.04
N ASN A 66 12.04 2.66 -25.42
CA ASN A 66 12.71 3.81 -26.05
C ASN A 66 11.81 4.63 -27.00
N LYS A 67 10.47 4.55 -26.86
CA LYS A 67 9.52 5.39 -27.59
C LYS A 67 8.81 6.33 -26.64
N TRP A 68 8.04 7.28 -27.18
CA TRP A 68 7.34 8.29 -26.37
C TRP A 68 6.42 7.74 -25.26
N PRO A 69 5.67 6.60 -25.43
CA PRO A 69 4.86 6.10 -24.33
C PRO A 69 5.71 5.63 -23.15
N ASP A 70 6.87 5.02 -23.44
CA ASP A 70 7.82 4.62 -22.42
C ASP A 70 8.32 5.81 -21.60
N TYR A 71 8.73 6.88 -22.28
CA TYR A 71 9.22 8.10 -21.60
C TYR A 71 8.15 8.76 -20.73
N ILE A 72 6.89 8.81 -21.19
CA ILE A 72 5.79 9.38 -20.40
C ILE A 72 5.53 8.54 -19.15
N VAL A 73 5.42 7.22 -19.31
CA VAL A 73 5.17 6.32 -18.16
C VAL A 73 6.31 6.42 -17.15
N MET A 74 7.57 6.43 -17.61
CA MET A 74 8.72 6.55 -16.72
C MET A 74 8.80 7.92 -16.05
N PHE A 75 8.43 9.00 -16.74
CA PHE A 75 8.34 10.32 -16.14
C PHE A 75 7.29 10.37 -15.02
N ILE A 76 6.09 9.84 -15.26
CA ILE A 76 5.03 9.72 -14.23
C ILE A 76 5.52 8.86 -13.05
N ALA A 77 6.20 7.75 -13.34
CA ALA A 77 6.75 6.87 -12.31
C ALA A 77 7.84 7.56 -11.48
N ILE A 78 8.70 8.37 -12.09
CA ILE A 78 9.70 9.15 -11.37
C ILE A 78 9.01 10.16 -10.44
N LEU A 79 8.02 10.89 -10.94
CA LEU A 79 7.25 11.83 -10.12
C LEU A 79 6.58 11.13 -8.93
N GLY A 80 5.99 9.95 -9.16
CA GLY A 80 5.32 9.18 -8.10
C GLY A 80 6.25 8.69 -6.98
N ILE A 81 7.54 8.56 -7.25
CA ILE A 81 8.53 8.14 -6.25
C ILE A 81 9.22 9.36 -5.60
N THR A 82 9.46 10.42 -6.37
CA THR A 82 10.24 11.58 -5.89
C THR A 82 9.41 12.61 -5.17
N VAL A 83 8.13 12.76 -5.53
CA VAL A 83 7.24 13.72 -4.85
C VAL A 83 6.81 13.15 -3.49
N PRO A 84 7.12 13.83 -2.37
CA PRO A 84 6.65 13.39 -1.07
C PRO A 84 5.13 13.31 -1.03
N VAL A 85 4.60 12.21 -0.44
CA VAL A 85 3.15 11.93 -0.41
C VAL A 85 2.31 13.07 0.16
N PHE A 86 2.83 13.77 1.17
CA PHE A 86 2.12 14.90 1.79
C PHE A 86 2.05 16.12 0.87
N VAL A 87 3.05 16.35 0.04
CA VAL A 87 3.03 17.42 -0.97
C VAL A 87 1.98 17.12 -2.02
N LEU A 88 1.95 15.90 -2.53
CA LEU A 88 0.94 15.45 -3.48
C LEU A 88 -0.48 15.55 -2.89
N ALA A 89 -0.65 15.10 -1.64
CA ALA A 89 -1.92 15.18 -0.93
C ALA A 89 -2.43 16.62 -0.82
N SER A 90 -1.60 17.53 -0.35
CA SER A 90 -1.95 18.94 -0.19
C SER A 90 -2.22 19.63 -1.52
N LEU A 91 -1.44 19.31 -2.56
CA LEU A 91 -1.64 19.87 -3.89
C LEU A 91 -2.98 19.42 -4.50
N LEU A 92 -3.28 18.12 -4.44
CA LEU A 92 -4.53 17.59 -4.97
C LEU A 92 -5.74 18.09 -4.16
N GLN A 93 -5.61 18.17 -2.83
CA GLN A 93 -6.64 18.76 -1.98
C GLN A 93 -6.90 20.22 -2.37
N PHE A 94 -5.85 21.03 -2.56
CA PHE A 94 -6.00 22.41 -2.98
C PHE A 94 -6.71 22.54 -4.34
N VAL A 95 -6.29 21.76 -5.32
CA VAL A 95 -6.86 21.82 -6.69
C VAL A 95 -8.31 21.33 -6.69
N PHE A 96 -8.58 20.14 -6.19
CA PHE A 96 -9.90 19.51 -6.32
C PHE A 96 -10.93 19.95 -5.29
N CYS A 97 -10.47 20.29 -4.09
CA CYS A 97 -11.40 20.66 -3.03
C CYS A 97 -11.58 22.19 -2.88
N VAL A 98 -10.47 22.97 -3.05
CA VAL A 98 -10.52 24.42 -2.85
C VAL A 98 -10.80 25.15 -4.15
N GLN A 99 -10.03 24.91 -5.20
CA GLN A 99 -10.19 25.62 -6.48
C GLN A 99 -11.39 25.14 -7.27
N LEU A 100 -11.55 23.83 -7.47
CA LEU A 100 -12.62 23.25 -8.27
C LEU A 100 -13.89 22.99 -7.45
N GLY A 101 -13.80 22.82 -6.14
CA GLY A 101 -14.94 22.55 -5.25
C GLY A 101 -15.71 21.26 -5.53
N VAL A 102 -15.07 20.28 -6.24
CA VAL A 102 -15.73 19.04 -6.68
C VAL A 102 -15.66 17.91 -5.65
N LEU A 103 -14.75 18.00 -4.68
CA LEU A 103 -14.58 17.02 -3.61
C LEU A 103 -14.49 17.71 -2.25
N PRO A 104 -14.87 17.03 -1.16
CA PRO A 104 -14.74 17.58 0.19
C PRO A 104 -13.26 17.68 0.60
N THR A 105 -12.94 18.72 1.38
CA THR A 105 -11.57 18.95 1.87
C THR A 105 -11.16 17.92 2.90
N THR A 106 -12.04 17.61 3.85
CA THR A 106 -11.78 16.70 4.97
C THR A 106 -13.04 15.95 5.34
N GLY A 107 -12.89 14.88 6.12
CA GLY A 107 -13.99 14.13 6.67
C GLY A 107 -14.00 12.65 6.27
N TRP A 108 -15.01 11.95 6.75
CA TRP A 108 -15.20 10.51 6.53
C TRP A 108 -16.70 10.20 6.45
N GLY A 109 -17.08 9.10 5.83
CA GLY A 109 -18.46 8.62 5.78
C GLY A 109 -19.14 8.75 4.42
N SER A 110 -18.53 9.42 3.44
CA SER A 110 -19.00 9.41 2.05
C SER A 110 -17.94 8.89 1.10
N TRP A 111 -18.34 8.39 -0.08
CA TRP A 111 -17.40 7.90 -1.08
C TRP A 111 -16.46 9.00 -1.60
N GLN A 112 -16.94 10.25 -1.62
CA GLN A 112 -16.13 11.39 -2.06
C GLN A 112 -14.92 11.63 -1.16
N ASN A 113 -15.03 11.34 0.14
CA ASN A 113 -13.93 11.47 1.09
C ASN A 113 -12.81 10.44 0.84
N VAL A 114 -13.11 9.34 0.16
CA VAL A 114 -12.16 8.25 -0.09
C VAL A 114 -11.36 8.47 -1.39
N VAL A 115 -11.90 9.24 -2.35
CA VAL A 115 -11.32 9.39 -3.70
C VAL A 115 -9.89 9.94 -3.65
N LEU A 116 -9.69 11.14 -3.09
CA LEU A 116 -8.36 11.77 -3.08
C LEU A 116 -7.33 11.00 -2.26
N PRO A 117 -7.63 10.52 -1.04
CA PRO A 117 -6.72 9.66 -0.30
C PRO A 117 -6.30 8.43 -1.10
N THR A 118 -7.25 7.77 -1.78
CA THR A 118 -6.97 6.62 -2.64
C THR A 118 -6.04 7.00 -3.80
N VAL A 119 -6.29 8.09 -4.50
CA VAL A 119 -5.44 8.57 -5.60
C VAL A 119 -4.03 8.86 -5.10
N VAL A 120 -3.90 9.60 -4.01
CA VAL A 120 -2.60 9.96 -3.41
C VAL A 120 -1.79 8.72 -3.06
N LEU A 121 -2.41 7.78 -2.34
CA LEU A 121 -1.76 6.55 -1.90
C LEU A 121 -1.43 5.61 -3.07
N SER A 122 -2.26 5.59 -4.11
CA SER A 122 -2.01 4.73 -5.28
C SER A 122 -0.83 5.21 -6.13
N PHE A 123 -0.47 6.50 -6.07
CA PHE A 123 0.53 7.07 -6.98
C PHE A 123 1.91 6.40 -6.83
N GLY A 124 2.37 6.19 -5.59
CA GLY A 124 3.61 5.47 -5.31
C GLY A 124 3.57 4.00 -5.74
N THR A 125 2.42 3.34 -5.55
CA THR A 125 2.20 1.97 -5.99
C THR A 125 2.22 1.86 -7.51
N ILE A 126 1.52 2.74 -8.23
CA ILE A 126 1.56 2.83 -9.70
C ILE A 126 3.00 2.95 -10.19
N ALA A 127 3.74 3.90 -9.61
CA ALA A 127 5.12 4.16 -9.99
C ALA A 127 6.03 2.95 -9.80
N THR A 128 5.91 2.28 -8.66
CA THR A 128 6.69 1.09 -8.33
C THR A 128 6.38 -0.05 -9.30
N TYR A 129 5.10 -0.39 -9.47
CA TYR A 129 4.70 -1.49 -10.36
C TYR A 129 5.02 -1.21 -11.83
N ALA A 130 4.81 0.02 -12.32
CA ALA A 130 5.14 0.37 -13.69
C ALA A 130 6.62 0.14 -14.01
N ARG A 131 7.52 0.54 -13.11
CA ARG A 131 8.97 0.32 -13.27
C ARG A 131 9.35 -1.15 -13.18
N TYR A 132 8.83 -1.86 -12.18
CA TYR A 132 9.15 -3.27 -11.97
C TYR A 132 8.65 -4.15 -13.12
N VAL A 133 7.40 -3.98 -13.54
CA VAL A 133 6.81 -4.73 -14.66
C VAL A 133 7.58 -4.44 -15.95
N LYS A 134 7.90 -3.17 -16.23
CA LYS A 134 8.72 -2.83 -17.39
C LYS A 134 10.07 -3.56 -17.36
N SER A 135 10.80 -3.47 -16.23
CA SER A 135 12.12 -4.10 -16.11
C SER A 135 12.03 -5.60 -16.31
N ASN A 136 11.18 -6.27 -15.55
CA ASN A 136 11.03 -7.72 -15.62
C ASN A 136 10.57 -8.21 -17.01
N MET A 137 9.67 -7.47 -17.66
CA MET A 137 9.26 -7.83 -19.03
C MET A 137 10.43 -7.73 -20.01
N LEU A 138 11.24 -6.69 -19.91
CA LEU A 138 12.40 -6.52 -20.78
C LEU A 138 13.45 -7.62 -20.52
N ASP A 139 13.68 -7.99 -19.26
CA ASP A 139 14.60 -9.06 -18.89
C ASP A 139 14.14 -10.41 -19.43
N VAL A 140 12.85 -10.72 -19.30
CA VAL A 140 12.25 -11.95 -19.83
C VAL A 140 12.26 -11.98 -21.35
N MET A 141 11.97 -10.85 -22.01
CA MET A 141 11.96 -10.77 -23.49
C MET A 141 13.32 -11.00 -24.11
N ASN A 142 14.40 -10.85 -23.36
CA ASN A 142 15.78 -11.11 -23.81
C ASN A 142 16.27 -12.54 -23.54
N GLN A 143 15.42 -13.44 -23.02
CA GLN A 143 15.82 -14.83 -22.71
C GLN A 143 15.76 -15.73 -23.94
N ASP A 144 16.68 -16.71 -24.03
CA ASP A 144 16.84 -17.64 -25.18
C ASP A 144 15.56 -18.43 -25.48
N TYR A 145 14.78 -18.79 -24.47
CA TYR A 145 13.54 -19.55 -24.71
C TYR A 145 12.44 -18.68 -25.40
N ILE A 146 12.52 -17.38 -25.31
CA ILE A 146 11.64 -16.45 -26.05
C ILE A 146 12.02 -16.45 -27.53
N LEU A 147 13.34 -16.36 -27.82
CA LEU A 147 13.85 -16.47 -29.20
C LEU A 147 13.48 -17.82 -29.82
N THR A 148 13.57 -18.90 -29.04
CA THR A 148 13.16 -20.23 -29.48
C THR A 148 11.68 -20.30 -29.80
N ALA A 149 10.82 -19.69 -28.99
CA ALA A 149 9.37 -19.64 -29.25
C ALA A 149 9.04 -18.85 -30.52
N GLU A 150 9.72 -17.73 -30.75
CA GLU A 150 9.57 -16.94 -31.98
C GLU A 150 10.05 -17.69 -33.20
N ALA A 151 11.19 -18.38 -33.11
CA ALA A 151 11.73 -19.22 -34.18
C ALA A 151 10.79 -20.40 -34.55
N LYS A 152 10.01 -20.92 -33.62
CA LYS A 152 8.96 -21.93 -33.84
C LYS A 152 7.67 -21.35 -34.46
N GLY A 153 7.63 -20.05 -34.77
CA GLY A 153 6.50 -19.42 -35.44
C GLY A 153 5.36 -19.02 -34.47
N VAL A 154 5.58 -19.01 -33.16
CA VAL A 154 4.57 -18.52 -32.20
C VAL A 154 4.38 -17.02 -32.43
N SER A 155 3.13 -16.60 -32.62
CA SER A 155 2.83 -15.18 -32.82
C SER A 155 3.30 -14.32 -31.65
N ARG A 156 3.79 -13.11 -31.93
CA ARG A 156 4.31 -12.17 -30.93
C ARG A 156 3.33 -11.92 -29.77
N PHE A 157 2.04 -11.81 -30.07
CA PHE A 157 0.99 -11.67 -29.05
C PHE A 157 0.95 -12.88 -28.09
N ASN A 158 1.04 -14.09 -28.62
CA ASN A 158 1.08 -15.30 -27.80
C ASN A 158 2.37 -15.44 -27.01
N VAL A 159 3.52 -15.05 -27.57
CA VAL A 159 4.79 -14.99 -26.85
C VAL A 159 4.67 -14.05 -25.66
N ILE A 160 4.19 -12.83 -25.87
CA ILE A 160 4.02 -11.86 -24.78
C ILE A 160 3.06 -12.40 -23.72
N ARG A 161 1.86 -12.83 -24.12
CA ARG A 161 0.82 -13.25 -23.19
C ARG A 161 1.16 -14.51 -22.40
N LYS A 162 1.68 -15.54 -23.06
CA LYS A 162 1.88 -16.87 -22.44
C LYS A 162 3.26 -17.05 -21.80
N HIS A 163 4.28 -16.39 -22.34
CA HIS A 163 5.67 -16.60 -21.90
C HIS A 163 6.21 -15.38 -21.15
N VAL A 164 6.09 -14.17 -21.71
CA VAL A 164 6.67 -12.97 -21.08
C VAL A 164 5.89 -12.57 -19.84
N MET A 165 4.59 -12.33 -19.94
CA MET A 165 3.78 -11.85 -18.82
C MET A 165 3.81 -12.81 -17.63
N LYS A 166 3.64 -14.11 -17.87
CA LYS A 166 3.65 -15.11 -16.81
C LYS A 166 4.93 -15.06 -15.96
N ASN A 167 6.08 -14.97 -16.62
CA ASN A 167 7.36 -14.96 -15.93
C ASN A 167 7.76 -13.59 -15.38
N ALA A 168 7.32 -12.50 -16.04
CA ALA A 168 7.60 -11.13 -15.58
C ALA A 168 6.77 -10.73 -14.34
N PHE A 169 5.59 -11.33 -14.13
CA PHE A 169 4.74 -10.99 -12.99
C PHE A 169 5.13 -11.73 -11.70
N LEU A 170 5.83 -12.85 -11.80
CA LEU A 170 6.23 -13.62 -10.63
C LEU A 170 7.01 -12.76 -9.62
N PRO A 171 8.05 -11.98 -10.01
CA PRO A 171 8.75 -11.09 -9.09
C PRO A 171 7.90 -9.91 -8.59
N CYS A 172 6.82 -9.53 -9.31
CA CYS A 172 5.94 -8.45 -8.87
C CYS A 172 5.05 -8.87 -7.69
N MET A 173 4.81 -10.17 -7.50
CA MET A 173 4.05 -10.68 -6.37
C MET A 173 4.76 -10.47 -5.03
N THR A 174 6.11 -10.49 -5.02
CA THR A 174 6.87 -10.20 -3.80
C THR A 174 6.67 -8.77 -3.30
N LEU A 175 6.44 -7.82 -4.21
CA LEU A 175 6.14 -6.44 -3.83
C LEU A 175 4.79 -6.29 -3.14
N LEU A 176 3.79 -7.12 -3.48
CA LEU A 176 2.46 -7.11 -2.84
C LEU A 176 2.57 -7.37 -1.36
N VAL A 177 3.45 -8.29 -0.96
CA VAL A 177 3.66 -8.69 0.43
C VAL A 177 3.89 -7.48 1.32
N GLY A 178 4.92 -6.69 1.03
CA GLY A 178 5.26 -5.50 1.80
C GLY A 178 4.17 -4.42 1.75
N GLN A 179 3.49 -4.27 0.62
CA GLN A 179 2.46 -3.24 0.46
C GLN A 179 1.16 -3.58 1.21
N ILE A 180 0.74 -4.84 1.21
CA ILE A 180 -0.45 -5.28 1.98
C ILE A 180 -0.23 -5.02 3.47
N SER A 181 0.96 -5.32 3.99
CA SER A 181 1.29 -5.05 5.39
C SER A 181 1.17 -3.56 5.72
N GLY A 182 1.60 -2.68 4.81
CA GLY A 182 1.51 -1.23 4.97
C GLY A 182 0.09 -0.67 5.00
N ILE A 183 -0.90 -1.33 4.37
CA ILE A 183 -2.30 -0.87 4.33
C ILE A 183 -2.90 -0.77 5.74
N PHE A 184 -2.67 -1.80 6.54
CA PHE A 184 -3.29 -1.92 7.87
C PHE A 184 -2.61 -1.05 8.93
N THR A 185 -1.39 -0.61 8.68
CA THR A 185 -0.72 0.36 9.57
C THR A 185 -1.17 1.79 9.36
N GLY A 186 -1.87 2.06 8.23
CA GLY A 186 -2.38 3.37 7.85
C GLY A 186 -1.31 4.31 7.32
N SER A 187 -1.76 5.34 6.64
CA SER A 187 -0.89 6.44 6.23
C SER A 187 -1.08 7.63 7.16
N PHE A 188 -0.26 7.73 8.20
CA PHE A 188 -0.35 8.75 9.23
C PHE A 188 -0.55 10.16 8.67
N VAL A 189 0.21 10.50 7.65
CA VAL A 189 0.19 11.84 7.07
C VAL A 189 -1.05 12.07 6.19
N VAL A 190 -1.40 11.11 5.34
CA VAL A 190 -2.57 11.22 4.45
C VAL A 190 -3.86 11.25 5.26
N GLU A 191 -4.00 10.37 6.26
CA GLU A 191 -5.16 10.36 7.13
C GLU A 191 -5.32 11.68 7.89
N LYS A 192 -4.21 12.26 8.35
CA LYS A 192 -4.24 13.56 9.03
C LYS A 192 -4.63 14.70 8.11
N ILE A 193 -4.11 14.75 6.87
CA ILE A 193 -4.41 15.80 5.88
C ILE A 193 -5.90 15.77 5.50
N PHE A 194 -6.44 14.57 5.25
CA PHE A 194 -7.83 14.42 4.81
C PHE A 194 -8.83 14.26 5.97
N GLY A 195 -8.37 14.31 7.24
CA GLY A 195 -9.24 14.17 8.40
C GLY A 195 -9.95 12.81 8.48
N ILE A 196 -9.26 11.74 8.08
CA ILE A 196 -9.76 10.36 8.12
C ILE A 196 -9.50 9.79 9.52
N PRO A 197 -10.51 9.36 10.27
CA PRO A 197 -10.34 8.84 11.62
C PRO A 197 -9.81 7.39 11.62
N GLY A 198 -8.64 7.19 11.01
CA GLY A 198 -7.94 5.91 10.94
C GLY A 198 -6.86 5.79 12.01
N LEU A 199 -6.11 4.68 11.98
CA LEU A 199 -5.03 4.39 12.93
C LEU A 199 -3.97 5.49 12.98
N GLY A 200 -3.58 6.00 11.82
CA GLY A 200 -2.58 7.05 11.72
C GLY A 200 -3.05 8.37 12.30
N PHE A 201 -4.32 8.71 12.13
CA PHE A 201 -4.92 9.90 12.72
C PHE A 201 -4.88 9.85 14.26
N TYR A 202 -5.28 8.73 14.85
CA TYR A 202 -5.24 8.55 16.30
C TYR A 202 -3.80 8.55 16.82
N TYR A 203 -2.86 7.93 16.11
CA TYR A 203 -1.45 7.95 16.49
C TYR A 203 -0.87 9.37 16.56
N ILE A 204 -1.07 10.19 15.53
CA ILE A 204 -0.58 11.58 15.52
C ILE A 204 -1.26 12.42 16.60
N ASN A 205 -2.57 12.27 16.77
CA ASN A 205 -3.29 13.02 17.80
C ASN A 205 -2.82 12.62 19.21
N SER A 206 -2.60 11.33 19.47
CA SER A 206 -2.11 10.87 20.78
C SER A 206 -0.74 11.44 21.14
N ILE A 207 0.14 11.64 20.14
CA ILE A 207 1.44 12.31 20.34
C ILE A 207 1.23 13.78 20.76
N ASN A 208 0.36 14.50 20.04
CA ASN A 208 0.05 15.91 20.35
C ASN A 208 -0.62 16.07 21.74
N ASP A 209 -1.47 15.12 22.09
CA ASP A 209 -2.21 15.09 23.36
C ASP A 209 -1.38 14.51 24.52
N ARG A 210 -0.19 13.98 24.24
CA ARG A 210 0.70 13.28 25.20
C ARG A 210 0.00 12.09 25.87
N ASP A 211 -0.85 11.40 25.13
CA ASP A 211 -1.51 10.18 25.58
C ASP A 211 -0.58 8.96 25.37
N TYR A 212 0.27 8.74 26.35
CA TYR A 212 1.29 7.68 26.26
C TYR A 212 0.67 6.29 26.12
N THR A 213 -0.45 6.02 26.75
CA THR A 213 -1.11 4.71 26.64
C THR A 213 -1.61 4.47 25.23
N MET A 214 -2.25 5.47 24.61
CA MET A 214 -2.67 5.39 23.21
C MET A 214 -1.49 5.28 22.25
N ILE A 215 -0.37 6.01 22.49
CA ILE A 215 0.85 5.90 21.66
C ILE A 215 1.40 4.48 21.71
N ILE A 216 1.59 3.92 22.91
CA ILE A 216 2.10 2.57 23.10
C ILE A 216 1.14 1.54 22.49
N GLY A 217 -0.16 1.65 22.79
CA GLY A 217 -1.18 0.75 22.26
C GLY A 217 -1.23 0.75 20.74
N THR A 218 -1.23 1.91 20.11
CA THR A 218 -1.22 2.03 18.63
C THR A 218 0.05 1.44 18.03
N THR A 219 1.21 1.69 18.66
CA THR A 219 2.49 1.15 18.19
C THR A 219 2.51 -0.38 18.26
N VAL A 220 2.09 -0.96 19.39
CA VAL A 220 2.03 -2.42 19.59
C VAL A 220 1.02 -3.05 18.62
N PHE A 221 -0.16 -2.43 18.46
CA PHE A 221 -1.19 -2.91 17.55
C PHE A 221 -0.73 -2.87 16.08
N ALA A 222 -0.10 -1.77 15.65
CA ALA A 222 0.44 -1.65 14.30
C ALA A 222 1.55 -2.69 14.03
N ALA A 223 2.45 -2.90 15.00
CA ALA A 223 3.48 -3.93 14.90
C ALA A 223 2.89 -5.34 14.82
N PHE A 224 1.86 -5.64 15.64
CA PHE A 224 1.15 -6.91 15.59
C PHE A 224 0.47 -7.12 14.24
N LEU A 225 -0.27 -6.14 13.74
CA LEU A 225 -0.90 -6.21 12.41
C LEU A 225 0.12 -6.42 11.31
N PHE A 226 1.23 -5.68 11.34
CA PHE A 226 2.30 -5.82 10.36
C PHE A 226 2.84 -7.25 10.32
N VAL A 227 3.23 -7.81 11.48
CA VAL A 227 3.77 -9.18 11.58
C VAL A 227 2.72 -10.21 11.17
N PHE A 228 1.47 -10.04 11.61
CA PHE A 228 0.38 -10.98 11.31
C PHE A 228 0.05 -11.00 9.81
N VAL A 229 -0.06 -9.82 9.18
CA VAL A 229 -0.31 -9.73 7.74
C VAL A 229 0.88 -10.28 6.96
N GLN A 230 2.11 -9.97 7.39
CA GLN A 230 3.33 -10.51 6.78
C GLN A 230 3.32 -12.04 6.79
N LEU A 231 2.99 -12.66 7.94
CA LEU A 231 2.89 -14.11 8.07
C LEU A 231 1.85 -14.70 7.10
N ILE A 232 0.66 -14.09 7.01
CA ILE A 232 -0.38 -14.55 6.08
C ILE A 232 0.10 -14.49 4.63
N VAL A 233 0.78 -13.41 4.27
CA VAL A 233 1.27 -13.24 2.91
C VAL A 233 2.41 -14.20 2.60
N ASP A 234 3.32 -14.47 3.55
CA ASP A 234 4.40 -15.44 3.38
C ASP A 234 3.85 -16.87 3.19
N ILE A 235 2.81 -17.24 3.96
CA ILE A 235 2.11 -18.52 3.78
C ILE A 235 1.44 -18.56 2.40
N ALA A 236 0.72 -17.51 2.01
CA ALA A 236 0.06 -17.45 0.71
C ALA A 236 1.07 -17.53 -0.45
N TYR A 237 2.24 -16.91 -0.29
CA TYR A 237 3.32 -16.93 -1.27
C TYR A 237 3.90 -18.35 -1.43
N THR A 238 4.13 -19.05 -0.33
CA THR A 238 4.61 -20.44 -0.34
C THR A 238 3.63 -21.38 -1.07
N VAL A 239 2.31 -21.12 -0.93
CA VAL A 239 1.27 -21.90 -1.62
C VAL A 239 1.22 -21.58 -3.12
N LEU A 240 1.47 -20.31 -3.51
CA LEU A 240 1.41 -19.86 -4.91
C LEU A 240 2.67 -20.23 -5.70
N ASP A 241 3.83 -20.26 -5.05
CA ASP A 241 5.10 -20.67 -5.68
C ASP A 241 5.79 -21.77 -4.88
N PRO A 242 5.51 -23.06 -5.20
CA PRO A 242 6.11 -24.21 -4.50
C PRO A 242 7.63 -24.36 -4.71
N ARG A 243 8.25 -23.48 -5.50
CA ARG A 243 9.71 -23.47 -5.70
C ARG A 243 10.46 -22.78 -4.57
N ILE A 244 9.74 -21.97 -3.78
CA ILE A 244 10.30 -21.28 -2.63
C ILE A 244 10.17 -22.21 -1.42
N ARG A 245 11.27 -22.81 -1.01
CA ARG A 245 11.38 -23.49 0.26
C ARG A 245 11.76 -22.44 1.31
N VAL A 246 10.94 -22.31 2.33
CA VAL A 246 11.31 -21.58 3.54
C VAL A 246 12.20 -22.55 4.31
N ASP A 247 13.54 -22.34 4.25
CA ASP A 247 14.51 -23.02 5.10
C ASP A 247 14.51 -22.39 6.50
#